data_ab31dcede37c568ad61b08435b4f2f40
#
_entry.id   ab31dcede37c568ad61b08435b4f2f40
#
_cell.length_a   1.000
_cell.length_b   1.000
_cell.length_c   1.000
_cell.angle_alpha   90.00
_cell.angle_beta   90.00
_cell.angle_gamma   90.00
#
_symmetry.space_group_name_H-M   'P 1'
#
loop_
_entity.id
_entity.type
_entity.pdbx_description
1 polymer ?
#
loop_
_entity_poly.entity_id
_entity_poly.type
_entity_poly.pdbx_seq_one_letter_code
_entity_poly.pdbx_strand_id
1 'polypeptide(L)'
;SKNPNSRPLLLLHGWPGSISEFLNIIPKLAHPEKFGGKIEDGFDVIVPSLPGFGFSSQINKALGPRKIGKILNKFMIKNLGYKNYFVQGGDWGATIAGWIGLDSSKYCKGIHINCLPLRHPKGPKNSKEKKWEKKFNFDQITQEGYRTQQATKPQTLSYAMIDSPVGTAAWILEKFHGWSDLKMGKIEKTFSKDELLSNIMIYIITKSFNTASWIYFGRRKEGGRSFPKNFKKIKVPTAIAIFPKEMLEWPPKSYVNRIFNIKRWRKFPNGGHFAALEEPDILVSDILSFFNKDLKNI
;
A
#
# COMPACT_ATOMS: atom_id res chain seq x y z
N SER A 1 -1.23 17.91 12.68
CA SER A 1 -0.67 17.64 14.01
C SER A 1 -0.58 18.89 14.85
N LYS A 2 -0.62 18.73 16.20
CA LYS A 2 -0.30 19.83 17.14
C LYS A 2 1.21 19.94 17.43
N ASN A 3 2.00 18.99 16.94
CA ASN A 3 3.45 19.01 17.07
C ASN A 3 4.02 20.14 16.18
N PRO A 4 4.68 21.17 16.74
CA PRO A 4 5.26 22.28 15.94
C PRO A 4 6.40 21.83 15.04
N ASN A 5 7.02 20.66 15.35
CA ASN A 5 8.08 20.04 14.56
C ASN A 5 7.58 18.78 13.84
N SER A 6 6.27 18.73 13.51
CA SER A 6 5.69 17.57 12.87
C SER A 6 6.38 17.25 11.54
N ARG A 7 6.60 15.95 11.30
CA ARG A 7 7.19 15.47 10.06
C ARG A 7 6.08 14.95 9.15
N PRO A 8 6.15 15.22 7.85
CA PRO A 8 5.13 14.75 6.92
C PRO A 8 5.21 13.23 6.70
N LEU A 9 4.06 12.58 6.85
CA LEU A 9 3.87 11.15 6.61
C LEU A 9 2.84 10.95 5.50
N LEU A 10 3.28 10.41 4.37
CA LEU A 10 2.45 10.07 3.24
C LEU A 10 1.93 8.63 3.40
N LEU A 11 0.61 8.46 3.56
CA LEU A 11 -0.06 7.16 3.61
C LEU A 11 -0.64 6.83 2.25
N LEU A 12 -0.31 5.65 1.75
CA LEU A 12 -0.69 5.20 0.40
C LEU A 12 -1.49 3.91 0.45
N HIS A 13 -2.76 4.02 0.04
CA HIS A 13 -3.68 2.89 -0.10
C HIS A 13 -3.41 2.07 -1.37
N GLY A 14 -4.21 1.04 -1.58
CA GLY A 14 -4.17 0.21 -2.77
C GLY A 14 -5.53 -0.06 -3.39
N TRP A 15 -5.62 -1.12 -4.16
CA TRP A 15 -6.85 -1.63 -4.76
C TRP A 15 -7.22 -2.97 -4.10
N PRO A 16 -8.49 -3.22 -3.72
CA PRO A 16 -9.69 -2.41 -3.95
C PRO A 16 -10.02 -1.45 -2.79
N GLY A 17 -9.02 -1.03 -2.05
CA GLY A 17 -9.18 -0.06 -0.98
C GLY A 17 -9.22 1.39 -1.46
N SER A 18 -9.24 2.29 -0.51
CA SER A 18 -9.27 3.73 -0.71
C SER A 18 -8.66 4.45 0.50
N ILE A 19 -8.77 5.76 0.56
CA ILE A 19 -8.38 6.53 1.75
C ILE A 19 -9.16 6.10 3.00
N SER A 20 -10.34 5.46 2.84
CA SER A 20 -11.14 4.96 3.97
C SER A 20 -10.39 3.94 4.83
N GLU A 21 -9.42 3.21 4.27
CA GLU A 21 -8.58 2.28 5.05
C GLU A 21 -7.87 2.95 6.22
N PHE A 22 -7.56 4.25 6.10
CA PHE A 22 -6.75 4.97 7.07
C PHE A 22 -7.53 5.80 8.08
N LEU A 23 -8.86 5.91 7.96
CA LEU A 23 -9.66 6.77 8.83
C LEU A 23 -9.43 6.50 10.32
N ASN A 24 -9.28 5.24 10.71
CA ASN A 24 -9.06 4.83 12.10
C ASN A 24 -7.63 5.11 12.59
N ILE A 25 -6.65 5.24 11.71
CA ILE A 25 -5.24 5.45 12.08
C ILE A 25 -4.79 6.90 11.94
N ILE A 26 -5.44 7.71 11.08
CA ILE A 26 -5.11 9.13 10.89
C ILE A 26 -5.07 9.90 12.22
N PRO A 27 -6.13 9.88 13.08
CA PRO A 27 -6.11 10.63 14.32
C PRO A 27 -5.03 10.15 15.28
N LYS A 28 -4.72 8.85 15.32
CA LYS A 28 -3.68 8.26 16.18
C LYS A 28 -2.27 8.65 15.74
N LEU A 29 -2.05 8.82 14.45
CA LEU A 29 -0.76 9.27 13.88
C LEU A 29 -0.59 10.79 13.95
N ALA A 30 -1.67 11.57 13.79
CA ALA A 30 -1.62 13.01 13.81
C ALA A 30 -1.66 13.62 15.25
N HIS A 31 -2.35 12.92 16.15
CA HIS A 31 -2.63 13.37 17.51
C HIS A 31 -2.41 12.24 18.54
N PRO A 32 -1.21 11.64 18.59
CA PRO A 32 -0.94 10.50 19.47
C PRO A 32 -1.20 10.81 20.94
N GLU A 33 -1.10 12.09 21.36
CA GLU A 33 -1.39 12.53 22.72
C GLU A 33 -2.82 12.24 23.18
N LYS A 34 -3.77 12.12 22.25
CA LYS A 34 -5.15 11.74 22.55
C LYS A 34 -5.34 10.24 22.77
N PHE A 35 -4.31 9.45 22.50
CA PHE A 35 -4.30 7.98 22.54
C PHE A 35 -3.18 7.42 23.41
N GLY A 36 -2.74 8.18 24.42
CA GLY A 36 -1.70 7.77 25.38
C GLY A 36 -0.25 7.94 24.88
N GLY A 37 -0.05 8.53 23.70
CA GLY A 37 1.28 8.87 23.17
C GLY A 37 1.72 10.30 23.54
N LYS A 38 2.76 10.79 22.88
CA LYS A 38 3.30 12.13 23.09
C LYS A 38 3.01 13.04 21.89
N ILE A 39 2.84 14.33 22.15
CA ILE A 39 2.62 15.35 21.10
C ILE A 39 3.77 15.33 20.08
N GLU A 40 5.01 15.15 20.54
CA GLU A 40 6.21 15.17 19.71
C GLU A 40 6.28 14.00 18.72
N ASP A 41 5.51 12.93 18.97
CA ASP A 41 5.43 11.76 18.09
C ASP A 41 4.47 11.96 16.90
N GLY A 42 3.67 13.05 16.91
CA GLY A 42 2.64 13.32 15.90
C GLY A 42 3.21 13.74 14.54
N PHE A 43 2.58 13.23 13.49
CA PHE A 43 2.92 13.53 12.09
C PHE A 43 1.92 14.48 11.43
N ASP A 44 2.37 15.24 10.44
CA ASP A 44 1.48 15.78 9.42
C ASP A 44 1.11 14.64 8.47
N VAL A 45 -0.11 14.14 8.58
CA VAL A 45 -0.58 12.96 7.85
C VAL A 45 -1.22 13.39 6.54
N ILE A 46 -0.65 12.94 5.43
CA ILE A 46 -1.13 13.20 4.08
C ILE A 46 -1.65 11.90 3.47
N VAL A 47 -2.94 11.88 3.11
CA VAL A 47 -3.63 10.68 2.61
C VAL A 47 -4.34 11.00 1.30
N PRO A 48 -3.62 11.02 0.17
CA PRO A 48 -4.27 11.26 -1.11
C PRO A 48 -5.00 10.01 -1.60
N SER A 49 -6.15 10.16 -2.24
CA SER A 49 -6.58 9.13 -3.19
C SER A 49 -5.54 9.00 -4.29
N LEU A 50 -5.15 7.79 -4.66
CA LEU A 50 -4.20 7.62 -5.76
C LEU A 50 -4.77 8.20 -7.07
N PRO A 51 -3.94 8.71 -8.00
CA PRO A 51 -4.41 9.20 -9.28
C PRO A 51 -5.31 8.19 -10.00
N GLY A 52 -6.52 8.61 -10.34
CA GLY A 52 -7.56 7.75 -10.92
C GLY A 52 -8.43 7.01 -9.92
N PHE A 53 -8.18 7.15 -8.61
CA PHE A 53 -9.00 6.57 -7.53
C PHE A 53 -9.83 7.64 -6.83
N GLY A 54 -11.02 7.26 -6.40
CA GLY A 54 -11.86 8.00 -5.47
C GLY A 54 -11.92 9.50 -5.75
N PHE A 55 -11.48 10.30 -4.79
CA PHE A 55 -11.60 11.77 -4.83
C PHE A 55 -10.48 12.48 -5.62
N SER A 56 -9.49 11.76 -6.13
CA SER A 56 -8.51 12.33 -7.06
C SER A 56 -9.10 12.49 -8.45
N SER A 57 -8.54 13.42 -9.22
CA SER A 57 -8.98 13.65 -10.60
C SER A 57 -8.93 12.36 -11.43
N GLN A 58 -9.92 12.19 -12.28
CA GLN A 58 -9.91 11.13 -13.28
C GLN A 58 -8.72 11.32 -14.23
N ILE A 59 -8.17 10.21 -14.65
CA ILE A 59 -7.04 10.17 -15.58
C ILE A 59 -7.52 9.75 -16.96
N ASN A 60 -6.96 10.31 -18.02
CA ASN A 60 -7.28 9.99 -19.41
C ASN A 60 -6.35 8.93 -20.04
N LYS A 61 -5.35 8.49 -19.28
CA LYS A 61 -4.42 7.42 -19.68
C LYS A 61 -3.93 6.65 -18.45
N ALA A 62 -3.67 5.37 -18.64
CA ALA A 62 -3.19 4.51 -17.57
C ALA A 62 -1.82 4.97 -17.05
N LEU A 63 -1.73 5.10 -15.72
CA LEU A 63 -0.51 5.39 -14.99
C LEU A 63 -0.06 4.14 -14.24
N GLY A 64 1.22 3.80 -14.36
CA GLY A 64 1.82 2.75 -13.55
C GLY A 64 2.35 3.32 -12.22
N PRO A 65 2.69 2.44 -11.26
CA PRO A 65 3.07 2.84 -9.91
C PRO A 65 4.33 3.72 -9.86
N ARG A 66 5.25 3.56 -10.80
CA ARG A 66 6.45 4.42 -10.86
C ARG A 66 6.11 5.86 -11.24
N LYS A 67 5.22 6.04 -12.22
CA LYS A 67 4.73 7.37 -12.61
C LYS A 67 3.92 8.01 -11.49
N ILE A 68 3.07 7.24 -10.82
CA ILE A 68 2.30 7.69 -9.65
C ILE A 68 3.26 8.14 -8.54
N GLY A 69 4.30 7.38 -8.25
CA GLY A 69 5.32 7.76 -7.27
C GLY A 69 5.99 9.10 -7.58
N LYS A 70 6.30 9.36 -8.87
CA LYS A 70 6.84 10.67 -9.29
C LYS A 70 5.84 11.81 -9.13
N ILE A 71 4.56 11.58 -9.42
CA ILE A 71 3.50 12.56 -9.23
C ILE A 71 3.36 12.90 -7.74
N LEU A 72 3.28 11.88 -6.88
CA LEU A 72 3.14 12.07 -5.44
C LEU A 72 4.37 12.75 -4.82
N ASN A 73 5.59 12.38 -5.26
CA ASN A 73 6.78 13.10 -4.83
C ASN A 73 6.72 14.59 -5.23
N LYS A 74 6.30 14.89 -6.48
CA LYS A 74 6.12 16.28 -6.92
C LYS A 74 5.07 16.99 -6.08
N PHE A 75 3.96 16.33 -5.77
CA PHE A 75 2.90 16.84 -4.91
C PHE A 75 3.43 17.21 -3.51
N MET A 76 4.14 16.31 -2.83
CA MET A 76 4.73 16.56 -1.52
C MET A 76 5.69 17.75 -1.54
N ILE A 77 6.59 17.82 -2.53
CA ILE A 77 7.68 18.80 -2.55
C ILE A 77 7.27 20.14 -3.17
N LYS A 78 6.54 20.10 -4.30
CA LYS A 78 6.24 21.32 -5.07
C LYS A 78 4.91 21.96 -4.68
N ASN A 79 3.88 21.16 -4.38
CA ASN A 79 2.56 21.68 -4.07
C ASN A 79 2.37 21.90 -2.56
N LEU A 80 2.84 20.97 -1.71
CA LEU A 80 2.74 21.09 -0.26
C LEU A 80 3.97 21.75 0.40
N GLY A 81 5.07 21.91 -0.32
CA GLY A 81 6.26 22.62 0.16
C GLY A 81 7.14 21.85 1.15
N TYR A 82 6.92 20.56 1.37
CA TYR A 82 7.74 19.78 2.28
C TYR A 82 9.15 19.55 1.73
N LYS A 83 10.17 19.74 2.55
CA LYS A 83 11.58 19.50 2.17
C LYS A 83 11.92 18.01 2.13
N ASN A 84 11.25 17.21 2.96
CA ASN A 84 11.39 15.75 3.04
C ASN A 84 10.12 15.15 3.65
N TYR A 85 9.96 13.83 3.56
CA TYR A 85 8.79 13.12 4.08
C TYR A 85 9.08 11.63 4.30
N PHE A 86 8.20 10.98 5.08
CA PHE A 86 8.13 9.53 5.24
C PHE A 86 6.97 8.95 4.43
N VAL A 87 7.07 7.68 4.08
CA VAL A 87 6.01 6.98 3.33
C VAL A 87 5.62 5.69 4.05
N GLN A 88 4.33 5.47 4.21
CA GLN A 88 3.77 4.18 4.57
C GLN A 88 2.87 3.70 3.43
N GLY A 89 2.86 2.39 3.13
CA GLY A 89 1.95 1.83 2.14
C GLY A 89 1.78 0.33 2.22
N GLY A 90 0.55 -0.11 1.94
CA GLY A 90 0.16 -1.47 1.62
C GLY A 90 -0.14 -1.61 0.13
N ASP A 91 -0.32 -2.80 -0.39
CA ASP A 91 -0.72 -3.10 -1.79
C ASP A 91 0.01 -2.23 -2.84
N TRP A 92 -0.75 -1.46 -3.65
CA TRP A 92 -0.18 -0.47 -4.58
C TRP A 92 0.62 0.60 -3.86
N GLY A 93 0.18 1.00 -2.67
CA GLY A 93 0.93 1.94 -1.83
C GLY A 93 2.33 1.45 -1.52
N ALA A 94 2.51 0.17 -1.20
CA ALA A 94 3.84 -0.43 -0.99
C ALA A 94 4.68 -0.45 -2.28
N THR A 95 4.04 -0.74 -3.41
CA THR A 95 4.69 -0.68 -4.73
C THR A 95 5.18 0.74 -5.04
N ILE A 96 4.32 1.73 -4.83
CA ILE A 96 4.62 3.15 -5.05
C ILE A 96 5.71 3.63 -4.09
N ALA A 97 5.65 3.26 -2.80
CA ALA A 97 6.66 3.57 -1.81
C ALA A 97 8.05 3.04 -2.21
N GLY A 98 8.11 1.82 -2.76
CA GLY A 98 9.35 1.28 -3.32
C GLY A 98 9.91 2.11 -4.47
N TRP A 99 9.06 2.57 -5.39
CA TRP A 99 9.50 3.45 -6.49
C TRP A 99 9.91 4.85 -6.00
N ILE A 100 9.20 5.41 -5.02
CA ILE A 100 9.61 6.67 -4.37
C ILE A 100 10.99 6.52 -3.73
N GLY A 101 11.22 5.42 -3.01
CA GLY A 101 12.52 5.14 -2.39
C GLY A 101 13.66 5.00 -3.39
N LEU A 102 13.39 4.50 -4.59
CA LEU A 102 14.37 4.38 -5.66
C LEU A 102 14.62 5.72 -6.39
N ASP A 103 13.54 6.36 -6.83
CA ASP A 103 13.62 7.52 -7.74
C ASP A 103 13.71 8.86 -7.00
N SER A 104 13.35 8.91 -5.70
CA SER A 104 13.21 10.15 -4.92
C SER A 104 13.86 10.09 -3.53
N SER A 105 14.90 9.28 -3.37
CA SER A 105 15.63 9.07 -2.10
C SER A 105 16.19 10.37 -1.47
N LYS A 106 16.37 11.40 -2.25
CA LYS A 106 16.74 12.75 -1.75
C LYS A 106 15.71 13.30 -0.78
N TYR A 107 14.42 13.05 -1.04
CA TYR A 107 13.29 13.60 -0.30
C TYR A 107 12.63 12.58 0.64
N CYS A 108 12.54 11.33 0.24
CA CYS A 108 12.00 10.24 1.06
C CYS A 108 13.02 9.78 2.10
N LYS A 109 12.73 9.98 3.39
CA LYS A 109 13.67 9.71 4.50
C LYS A 109 13.42 8.37 5.19
N GLY A 110 12.30 7.74 4.96
CA GLY A 110 11.98 6.42 5.50
C GLY A 110 10.76 5.82 4.82
N ILE A 111 10.74 4.50 4.75
CA ILE A 111 9.66 3.71 4.13
C ILE A 111 9.19 2.67 5.13
N HIS A 112 7.87 2.56 5.30
CA HIS A 112 7.23 1.49 6.03
C HIS A 112 6.26 0.76 5.10
N ILE A 113 6.40 -0.56 4.96
CA ILE A 113 5.52 -1.34 4.08
C ILE A 113 5.03 -2.61 4.78
N ASN A 114 3.75 -2.95 4.54
CA ASN A 114 3.12 -4.16 5.02
C ASN A 114 2.78 -5.18 3.91
N CYS A 115 3.29 -4.96 2.69
CA CYS A 115 3.13 -5.86 1.55
C CYS A 115 4.31 -5.70 0.60
N LEU A 116 4.66 -6.72 -0.18
CA LEU A 116 5.75 -6.61 -1.16
C LEU A 116 5.36 -7.17 -2.55
N PRO A 117 4.71 -6.37 -3.40
CA PRO A 117 4.43 -6.75 -4.78
C PRO A 117 5.65 -6.69 -5.72
N LEU A 118 6.69 -5.91 -5.37
CA LEU A 118 7.87 -5.67 -6.19
C LEU A 118 8.83 -6.88 -6.21
N ARG A 119 9.56 -7.05 -7.31
CA ARG A 119 10.50 -8.16 -7.53
C ARG A 119 11.89 -7.64 -7.89
N HIS A 120 12.89 -8.36 -7.39
CA HIS A 120 14.29 -8.12 -7.76
C HIS A 120 14.54 -8.59 -9.20
N PRO A 121 15.21 -7.80 -10.09
CA PRO A 121 15.33 -8.14 -11.51
C PRO A 121 16.13 -9.42 -11.79
N LYS A 122 16.98 -9.84 -10.87
CA LYS A 122 17.75 -11.09 -10.95
C LYS A 122 17.04 -12.30 -10.32
N GLY A 123 15.75 -12.18 -9.95
CA GLY A 123 15.00 -13.26 -9.34
C GLY A 123 15.61 -13.83 -8.04
N PRO A 124 15.21 -15.04 -7.64
CA PRO A 124 15.75 -15.76 -6.48
C PRO A 124 17.19 -16.24 -6.72
N LYS A 125 18.03 -16.25 -5.66
CA LYS A 125 19.43 -16.66 -5.74
C LYS A 125 19.71 -18.05 -5.12
N ASN A 126 19.03 -18.41 -4.06
CA ASN A 126 19.28 -19.62 -3.28
C ASN A 126 18.03 -20.52 -3.24
N SER A 127 18.21 -21.75 -2.71
CA SER A 127 17.14 -22.75 -2.64
C SER A 127 15.91 -22.27 -1.86
N LYS A 128 16.10 -21.54 -0.76
CA LYS A 128 15.00 -21.00 0.07
C LYS A 128 14.18 -19.97 -0.71
N GLU A 129 14.85 -19.08 -1.45
CA GLU A 129 14.19 -18.07 -2.28
C GLU A 129 13.47 -18.71 -3.48
N LYS A 130 14.06 -19.75 -4.10
CA LYS A 130 13.43 -20.51 -5.20
C LYS A 130 12.20 -21.27 -4.71
N LYS A 131 12.27 -21.90 -3.51
CA LYS A 131 11.13 -22.61 -2.90
C LYS A 131 9.98 -21.63 -2.62
N TRP A 132 10.27 -20.47 -2.06
CA TRP A 132 9.29 -19.41 -1.86
C TRP A 132 8.64 -18.96 -3.18
N GLU A 133 9.43 -18.68 -4.22
CA GLU A 133 8.90 -18.21 -5.50
C GLU A 133 8.00 -19.25 -6.16
N LYS A 134 8.39 -20.54 -6.11
CA LYS A 134 7.56 -21.65 -6.63
C LYS A 134 6.23 -21.71 -5.90
N LYS A 135 6.25 -21.68 -4.55
CA LYS A 135 5.03 -21.69 -3.73
C LYS A 135 4.17 -20.46 -4.02
N PHE A 136 4.78 -19.27 -4.00
CA PHE A 136 4.09 -18.01 -4.30
C PHE A 136 3.36 -18.07 -5.65
N ASN A 137 4.02 -18.54 -6.71
CA ASN A 137 3.42 -18.63 -8.03
C ASN A 137 2.27 -19.63 -8.06
N PHE A 138 2.37 -20.74 -7.36
CA PHE A 138 1.31 -21.73 -7.23
C PHE A 138 0.09 -21.15 -6.49
N ASP A 139 0.29 -20.53 -5.33
CA ASP A 139 -0.77 -19.94 -4.51
C ASP A 139 -1.50 -18.82 -5.26
N GLN A 140 -0.81 -18.10 -6.16
CA GLN A 140 -1.40 -17.01 -6.92
C GLN A 140 -2.31 -17.47 -8.08
N ILE A 141 -2.28 -18.72 -8.49
CA ILE A 141 -3.07 -19.23 -9.65
C ILE A 141 -4.56 -18.96 -9.43
N THR A 142 -5.07 -19.26 -8.24
CA THR A 142 -6.48 -19.08 -7.91
C THR A 142 -6.85 -17.60 -7.66
N GLN A 143 -5.87 -16.73 -7.45
CA GLN A 143 -6.06 -15.30 -7.12
C GLN A 143 -5.77 -14.37 -8.31
N GLU A 144 -5.35 -14.90 -9.46
CA GLU A 144 -4.88 -14.07 -10.58
C GLU A 144 -5.97 -13.48 -11.47
N GLY A 145 -7.16 -14.06 -11.49
CA GLY A 145 -8.20 -13.70 -12.45
C GLY A 145 -8.48 -12.19 -12.53
N TYR A 146 -8.76 -11.56 -11.38
CA TYR A 146 -9.01 -10.12 -11.30
C TYR A 146 -7.82 -9.28 -11.82
N ARG A 147 -6.60 -9.68 -11.41
CA ARG A 147 -5.37 -8.97 -11.76
C ARG A 147 -5.06 -9.06 -13.25
N THR A 148 -5.24 -10.23 -13.84
CA THR A 148 -5.04 -10.46 -15.26
C THR A 148 -6.04 -9.68 -16.08
N GLN A 149 -7.32 -9.71 -15.71
CA GLN A 149 -8.37 -8.92 -16.35
C GLN A 149 -8.05 -7.42 -16.33
N GLN A 150 -7.74 -6.87 -15.15
CA GLN A 150 -7.43 -5.45 -14.97
C GLN A 150 -6.10 -5.04 -15.62
N ALA A 151 -5.14 -5.97 -15.76
CA ALA A 151 -3.85 -5.69 -16.42
C ALA A 151 -3.89 -5.80 -17.95
N THR A 152 -4.92 -6.38 -18.52
CA THR A 152 -5.03 -6.64 -19.97
C THR A 152 -6.16 -5.89 -20.64
N LYS A 153 -7.38 -6.01 -20.10
CA LYS A 153 -8.61 -5.45 -20.66
C LYS A 153 -9.46 -4.75 -19.58
N PRO A 154 -8.89 -3.75 -18.85
CA PRO A 154 -9.60 -3.09 -17.75
C PRO A 154 -10.90 -2.42 -18.21
N GLN A 155 -10.91 -1.82 -19.39
CA GLN A 155 -12.06 -1.11 -19.94
C GLN A 155 -13.28 -2.03 -20.12
N THR A 156 -13.08 -3.26 -20.60
CA THR A 156 -14.16 -4.22 -20.82
C THR A 156 -14.92 -4.53 -19.52
N LEU A 157 -14.19 -4.79 -18.44
CA LEU A 157 -14.79 -5.03 -17.13
C LEU A 157 -15.49 -3.79 -16.58
N SER A 158 -14.91 -2.62 -16.83
CA SER A 158 -15.39 -1.35 -16.26
C SER A 158 -16.80 -0.97 -16.68
N TYR A 159 -17.23 -1.32 -17.87
CA TYR A 159 -18.62 -1.09 -18.32
C TYR A 159 -19.61 -1.79 -17.39
N ALA A 160 -19.41 -3.08 -17.12
CA ALA A 160 -20.27 -3.84 -16.21
C ALA A 160 -20.21 -3.31 -14.78
N MET A 161 -19.02 -2.94 -14.30
CA MET A 161 -18.84 -2.50 -12.90
C MET A 161 -19.41 -1.10 -12.65
N ILE A 162 -19.34 -0.18 -13.61
CA ILE A 162 -19.93 1.16 -13.45
C ILE A 162 -21.45 1.10 -13.52
N ASP A 163 -21.99 0.19 -14.32
CA ASP A 163 -23.45 0.02 -14.49
C ASP A 163 -24.10 -0.75 -13.33
N SER A 164 -23.37 -1.66 -12.70
CA SER A 164 -23.89 -2.51 -11.62
C SER A 164 -23.25 -2.21 -10.25
N PRO A 165 -23.91 -1.47 -9.37
CA PRO A 165 -23.45 -1.27 -7.99
C PRO A 165 -23.24 -2.58 -7.23
N VAL A 166 -24.12 -3.57 -7.41
CA VAL A 166 -23.97 -4.88 -6.76
C VAL A 166 -22.81 -5.68 -7.36
N GLY A 167 -22.53 -5.54 -8.66
CA GLY A 167 -21.37 -6.15 -9.29
C GLY A 167 -20.06 -5.57 -8.75
N THR A 168 -19.98 -4.24 -8.62
CA THR A 168 -18.85 -3.55 -7.99
C THR A 168 -18.68 -3.97 -6.54
N ALA A 169 -19.77 -4.05 -5.76
CA ALA A 169 -19.72 -4.50 -4.38
C ALA A 169 -19.20 -5.94 -4.27
N ALA A 170 -19.71 -6.86 -5.07
CA ALA A 170 -19.26 -8.26 -5.06
C ALA A 170 -17.78 -8.39 -5.43
N TRP A 171 -17.32 -7.66 -6.47
CA TRP A 171 -15.93 -7.66 -6.92
C TRP A 171 -14.94 -7.15 -5.87
N ILE A 172 -15.34 -6.17 -5.07
CA ILE A 172 -14.55 -5.60 -3.98
C ILE A 172 -14.61 -6.48 -2.73
N LEU A 173 -15.82 -6.87 -2.29
CA LEU A 173 -16.02 -7.65 -1.05
C LEU A 173 -15.35 -9.01 -1.10
N GLU A 174 -15.32 -9.66 -2.27
CA GLU A 174 -14.60 -10.92 -2.44
C GLU A 174 -13.11 -10.79 -2.06
N LYS A 175 -12.48 -9.61 -2.33
CA LYS A 175 -11.10 -9.35 -1.96
C LYS A 175 -10.94 -9.06 -0.46
N PHE A 176 -11.86 -8.31 0.12
CA PHE A 176 -11.88 -8.12 1.57
C PHE A 176 -12.06 -9.47 2.30
N HIS A 177 -12.93 -10.35 1.80
CA HIS A 177 -13.10 -11.68 2.36
C HIS A 177 -11.85 -12.55 2.18
N GLY A 178 -11.27 -12.59 0.99
CA GLY A 178 -10.20 -13.53 0.67
C GLY A 178 -8.78 -13.11 1.11
N TRP A 179 -8.56 -11.81 1.45
CA TRP A 179 -7.24 -11.28 1.75
C TRP A 179 -7.05 -10.85 3.21
N SER A 180 -8.08 -10.98 4.03
CA SER A 180 -8.07 -10.55 5.44
C SER A 180 -7.89 -11.71 6.41
N ASP A 181 -7.47 -11.39 7.62
CA ASP A 181 -7.48 -12.29 8.76
C ASP A 181 -8.87 -12.24 9.43
N LEU A 182 -9.79 -13.03 8.90
CA LEU A 182 -11.18 -12.96 9.32
C LEU A 182 -11.38 -13.56 10.71
N LYS A 183 -11.82 -12.76 11.66
CA LYS A 183 -12.19 -13.18 13.00
C LYS A 183 -13.37 -14.17 12.91
N MET A 184 -13.17 -15.38 13.46
CA MET A 184 -14.13 -16.47 13.39
C MET A 184 -14.55 -16.86 11.95
N GLY A 185 -13.72 -16.55 10.95
CA GLY A 185 -14.02 -16.79 9.53
C GLY A 185 -15.15 -15.91 8.95
N LYS A 186 -15.54 -14.83 9.63
CA LYS A 186 -16.67 -13.97 9.25
C LYS A 186 -16.22 -12.54 8.98
N ILE A 187 -16.57 -12.01 7.82
CA ILE A 187 -16.18 -10.66 7.40
C ILE A 187 -16.79 -9.60 8.33
N GLU A 188 -18.00 -9.78 8.80
CA GLU A 188 -18.72 -8.85 9.67
C GLU A 188 -18.18 -8.82 11.11
N LYS A 189 -17.30 -9.76 11.47
CA LYS A 189 -16.59 -9.76 12.75
C LYS A 189 -15.24 -9.05 12.67
N THR A 190 -14.75 -8.81 11.47
CA THR A 190 -13.47 -8.12 11.20
C THR A 190 -13.70 -6.67 10.79
N PHE A 191 -14.70 -6.44 9.94
CA PHE A 191 -15.06 -5.12 9.43
C PHE A 191 -16.53 -4.81 9.74
N SER A 192 -16.84 -3.58 10.09
CA SER A 192 -18.22 -3.12 10.14
C SER A 192 -18.83 -3.02 8.73
N LYS A 193 -20.13 -3.13 8.62
CA LYS A 193 -20.83 -2.92 7.34
C LYS A 193 -20.57 -1.52 6.78
N ASP A 194 -20.51 -0.52 7.65
CA ASP A 194 -20.28 0.88 7.24
C ASP A 194 -18.87 1.09 6.68
N GLU A 195 -17.84 0.45 7.23
CA GLU A 195 -16.48 0.50 6.67
C GLU A 195 -16.45 -0.11 5.26
N LEU A 196 -17.03 -1.29 5.08
CA LEU A 196 -17.09 -1.96 3.78
C LEU A 196 -17.90 -1.16 2.75
N LEU A 197 -19.10 -0.71 3.13
CA LEU A 197 -19.98 0.08 2.28
C LEU A 197 -19.37 1.45 1.94
N SER A 198 -18.73 2.12 2.88
CA SER A 198 -18.07 3.39 2.64
C SER A 198 -16.97 3.27 1.57
N ASN A 199 -16.15 2.22 1.66
CA ASN A 199 -15.14 1.96 0.64
C ASN A 199 -15.76 1.69 -0.73
N ILE A 200 -16.80 0.85 -0.80
CA ILE A 200 -17.52 0.53 -2.05
C ILE A 200 -18.17 1.79 -2.64
N MET A 201 -18.84 2.58 -1.80
CA MET A 201 -19.52 3.81 -2.24
C MET A 201 -18.57 4.85 -2.80
N ILE A 202 -17.32 4.94 -2.31
CA ILE A 202 -16.30 5.80 -2.93
C ILE A 202 -16.13 5.42 -4.40
N TYR A 203 -15.99 4.15 -4.76
CA TYR A 203 -15.87 3.70 -6.15
C TYR A 203 -17.11 4.00 -6.99
N ILE A 204 -18.30 3.79 -6.43
CA ILE A 204 -19.58 3.97 -7.12
C ILE A 204 -19.85 5.45 -7.38
N ILE A 205 -19.82 6.30 -6.34
CA ILE A 205 -20.17 7.72 -6.43
C ILE A 205 -19.18 8.48 -7.34
N THR A 206 -17.89 8.17 -7.21
CA THR A 206 -16.86 8.83 -8.02
C THR A 206 -16.71 8.20 -9.40
N LYS A 207 -17.40 7.09 -9.69
CA LYS A 207 -17.27 6.28 -10.93
C LYS A 207 -15.82 5.89 -11.22
N SER A 208 -15.02 5.69 -10.16
CA SER A 208 -13.57 5.51 -10.29
C SER A 208 -13.13 4.07 -10.51
N PHE A 209 -14.03 3.09 -10.53
CA PHE A 209 -13.67 1.69 -10.77
C PHE A 209 -12.81 1.53 -12.03
N ASN A 210 -13.24 2.19 -13.12
CA ASN A 210 -12.53 2.16 -14.40
C ASN A 210 -11.08 2.65 -14.25
N THR A 211 -10.90 3.91 -13.86
CA THR A 211 -9.58 4.55 -13.81
C THR A 211 -8.69 3.96 -12.72
N ALA A 212 -9.26 3.49 -11.62
CA ALA A 212 -8.53 2.77 -10.57
C ALA A 212 -7.96 1.43 -11.07
N SER A 213 -8.73 0.69 -11.87
CA SER A 213 -8.26 -0.58 -12.46
C SER A 213 -7.09 -0.39 -13.43
N TRP A 214 -6.93 0.80 -14.02
CA TRP A 214 -5.87 1.10 -14.97
C TRP A 214 -4.45 1.05 -14.40
N ILE A 215 -4.27 1.11 -13.08
CA ILE A 215 -2.95 0.97 -12.46
C ILE A 215 -2.30 -0.38 -12.78
N TYR A 216 -3.10 -1.44 -12.91
CA TYR A 216 -2.63 -2.78 -13.31
C TYR A 216 -2.09 -2.79 -14.75
N PHE A 217 -2.83 -2.18 -15.67
CA PHE A 217 -2.40 -2.02 -17.06
C PHE A 217 -1.18 -1.09 -17.15
N GLY A 218 -1.18 0.02 -16.40
CA GLY A 218 -0.07 0.96 -16.31
C GLY A 218 1.22 0.29 -15.81
N ARG A 219 1.12 -0.56 -14.75
CA ARG A 219 2.27 -1.36 -14.29
C ARG A 219 2.81 -2.28 -15.38
N ARG A 220 1.93 -2.95 -16.13
CA ARG A 220 2.35 -3.80 -17.24
C ARG A 220 3.12 -3.00 -18.30
N LYS A 221 2.67 -1.80 -18.62
CA LYS A 221 3.34 -0.87 -19.53
C LYS A 221 4.69 -0.38 -18.99
N GLU A 222 4.86 -0.31 -17.67
CA GLU A 222 6.13 0.06 -16.99
C GLU A 222 7.10 -1.12 -16.81
N GLY A 223 6.81 -2.31 -17.34
CA GLY A 223 7.69 -3.49 -17.25
C GLY A 223 7.31 -4.51 -16.18
N GLY A 224 6.10 -4.39 -15.59
CA GLY A 224 5.56 -5.37 -14.66
C GLY A 224 5.97 -5.19 -13.22
N ARG A 225 6.20 -6.30 -12.50
CA ARG A 225 6.54 -6.29 -11.06
C ARG A 225 8.02 -6.05 -10.78
N SER A 226 8.90 -6.30 -11.75
CA SER A 226 10.34 -6.26 -11.54
C SER A 226 10.90 -4.85 -11.67
N PHE A 227 11.88 -4.54 -10.84
CA PHE A 227 12.73 -3.38 -11.07
C PHE A 227 13.53 -3.54 -12.38
N PRO A 228 14.03 -2.44 -12.98
CA PRO A 228 14.83 -2.49 -14.20
C PRO A 228 16.13 -3.31 -14.00
N LYS A 229 16.69 -3.83 -15.10
CA LYS A 229 17.91 -4.67 -15.06
C LYS A 229 19.10 -3.99 -14.36
N ASN A 230 19.22 -2.67 -14.49
CA ASN A 230 20.27 -1.83 -13.85
C ASN A 230 19.88 -1.35 -12.45
N PHE A 231 18.89 -1.99 -11.81
CA PHE A 231 18.42 -1.64 -10.48
C PHE A 231 19.55 -1.61 -9.46
N LYS A 232 19.59 -0.55 -8.67
CA LYS A 232 20.42 -0.44 -7.47
C LYS A 232 19.54 -0.54 -6.24
N LYS A 233 20.04 -1.23 -5.21
CA LYS A 233 19.34 -1.37 -3.91
C LYS A 233 18.87 -0.01 -3.40
N ILE A 234 17.61 0.03 -2.96
CA ILE A 234 17.02 1.21 -2.31
C ILE A 234 17.77 1.48 -1.01
N LYS A 235 18.35 2.68 -0.90
CA LYS A 235 19.18 3.09 0.26
C LYS A 235 18.33 3.66 1.40
N VAL A 236 17.11 4.09 1.13
CA VAL A 236 16.19 4.64 2.13
C VAL A 236 15.93 3.60 3.22
N PRO A 237 16.08 3.96 4.51
CA PRO A 237 15.74 3.08 5.63
C PRO A 237 14.32 2.55 5.51
N THR A 238 14.16 1.23 5.66
CA THR A 238 12.87 0.58 5.41
C THR A 238 12.47 -0.33 6.56
N ALA A 239 11.24 -0.18 7.04
CA ALA A 239 10.56 -1.11 7.92
C ALA A 239 9.68 -2.06 7.11
N ILE A 240 9.71 -3.32 7.51
CA ILE A 240 8.89 -4.41 6.98
C ILE A 240 7.98 -4.90 8.10
N ALA A 241 6.67 -4.70 7.91
CA ALA A 241 5.60 -5.16 8.80
C ALA A 241 4.92 -6.38 8.15
N ILE A 242 5.06 -7.55 8.76
CA ILE A 242 4.57 -8.82 8.21
C ILE A 242 3.33 -9.24 8.99
N PHE A 243 2.18 -9.19 8.34
CA PHE A 243 0.92 -9.72 8.83
C PHE A 243 0.71 -11.15 8.30
N PRO A 244 0.21 -12.09 9.14
CA PRO A 244 0.24 -13.52 8.82
C PRO A 244 -0.68 -13.93 7.67
N LYS A 245 -1.77 -13.17 7.43
CA LYS A 245 -2.76 -13.43 6.39
C LYS A 245 -2.63 -12.52 5.17
N GLU A 246 -1.47 -11.85 5.00
CA GLU A 246 -1.19 -11.12 3.75
C GLU A 246 -1.24 -12.10 2.56
N MET A 247 -2.09 -11.82 1.57
CA MET A 247 -2.33 -12.67 0.41
C MET A 247 -1.09 -12.81 -0.50
N LEU A 248 -0.17 -11.86 -0.43
CA LEU A 248 1.12 -11.91 -1.10
C LEU A 248 2.18 -12.43 -0.12
N GLU A 249 2.37 -13.75 -0.06
CA GLU A 249 3.36 -14.35 0.83
C GLU A 249 4.72 -13.63 0.74
N TRP A 250 5.24 -13.23 1.90
CA TRP A 250 6.50 -12.51 1.99
C TRP A 250 7.68 -13.37 1.56
N PRO A 251 8.57 -12.82 0.72
CA PRO A 251 9.83 -13.49 0.42
C PRO A 251 10.72 -13.62 1.65
N PRO A 252 11.69 -14.55 1.64
CA PRO A 252 12.71 -14.61 2.68
C PRO A 252 13.42 -13.27 2.87
N LYS A 253 13.79 -12.93 4.11
CA LYS A 253 14.49 -11.69 4.45
C LYS A 253 15.72 -11.44 3.57
N SER A 254 16.44 -12.51 3.19
CA SER A 254 17.59 -12.44 2.26
C SER A 254 17.23 -11.83 0.92
N TYR A 255 16.07 -12.22 0.37
CA TYR A 255 15.55 -11.67 -0.89
C TYR A 255 15.18 -10.20 -0.75
N VAL A 256 14.41 -9.85 0.28
CA VAL A 256 13.96 -8.47 0.53
C VAL A 256 15.13 -7.53 0.79
N ASN A 257 16.18 -8.02 1.49
CA ASN A 257 17.39 -7.22 1.77
C ASN A 257 18.21 -6.90 0.50
N ARG A 258 17.98 -7.58 -0.60
CA ARG A 258 18.57 -7.19 -1.90
C ARG A 258 17.83 -6.02 -2.56
N ILE A 259 16.60 -5.76 -2.12
CA ILE A 259 15.75 -4.68 -2.64
C ILE A 259 15.85 -3.45 -1.75
N PHE A 260 15.66 -3.60 -0.45
CA PHE A 260 15.53 -2.53 0.53
C PHE A 260 16.68 -2.48 1.55
N ASN A 261 16.96 -1.31 2.09
CA ASN A 261 17.79 -1.12 3.27
C ASN A 261 16.95 -1.37 4.53
N ILE A 262 16.80 -2.65 4.87
CA ILE A 262 15.95 -3.09 5.99
C ILE A 262 16.57 -2.65 7.32
N LYS A 263 15.89 -1.79 8.07
CA LYS A 263 16.22 -1.39 9.44
C LYS A 263 15.32 -2.06 10.47
N ARG A 264 14.09 -2.41 10.08
CA ARG A 264 13.14 -3.13 10.92
C ARG A 264 12.51 -4.27 10.14
N TRP A 265 12.34 -5.41 10.82
CA TRP A 265 11.68 -6.60 10.28
C TRP A 265 10.82 -7.19 11.38
N ARG A 266 9.55 -6.92 11.36
CA ARG A 266 8.60 -7.39 12.38
C ARG A 266 7.57 -8.34 11.78
N LYS A 267 7.24 -9.39 12.55
CA LYS A 267 6.11 -10.27 12.28
C LYS A 267 5.08 -10.03 13.36
N PHE A 268 3.83 -9.90 12.97
CA PHE A 268 2.71 -9.72 13.88
C PHE A 268 1.93 -11.03 14.04
N PRO A 269 1.19 -11.21 15.16
CA PRO A 269 0.45 -12.45 15.40
C PRO A 269 -0.84 -12.53 14.58
N ASN A 270 -1.48 -11.41 14.28
CA ASN A 270 -2.77 -11.29 13.61
C ASN A 270 -2.72 -10.27 12.49
N GLY A 271 -3.77 -10.26 11.67
CA GLY A 271 -3.96 -9.31 10.58
C GLY A 271 -3.58 -9.85 9.20
N GLY A 272 -4.13 -9.24 8.18
CA GLY A 272 -3.95 -9.60 6.78
C GLY A 272 -3.59 -8.40 5.91
N HIS A 273 -4.17 -8.36 4.73
CA HIS A 273 -3.87 -7.39 3.68
C HIS A 273 -4.26 -5.95 4.06
N PHE A 274 -5.42 -5.79 4.70
CA PHE A 274 -5.96 -4.48 5.08
C PHE A 274 -5.56 -4.11 6.52
N ALA A 275 -4.27 -4.16 6.81
CA ALA A 275 -3.72 -4.03 8.15
C ALA A 275 -4.18 -2.76 8.90
N ALA A 276 -4.43 -1.65 8.20
CA ALA A 276 -4.91 -0.41 8.80
C ALA A 276 -6.36 -0.51 9.33
N LEU A 277 -7.18 -1.40 8.77
CA LEU A 277 -8.54 -1.71 9.22
C LEU A 277 -8.55 -2.89 10.19
N GLU A 278 -7.78 -3.94 9.90
CA GLU A 278 -7.78 -5.19 10.68
C GLU A 278 -7.10 -5.03 12.05
N GLU A 279 -5.94 -4.35 12.06
CA GLU A 279 -5.06 -4.20 13.24
C GLU A 279 -4.53 -2.76 13.35
N PRO A 280 -5.41 -1.75 13.48
CA PRO A 280 -5.03 -0.34 13.44
C PRO A 280 -4.01 0.05 14.51
N ASP A 281 -4.16 -0.44 15.74
CA ASP A 281 -3.29 -0.09 16.86
C ASP A 281 -1.88 -0.68 16.71
N ILE A 282 -1.80 -1.91 16.22
CA ILE A 282 -0.54 -2.59 15.94
C ILE A 282 0.21 -1.84 14.83
N LEU A 283 -0.47 -1.50 13.74
CA LEU A 283 0.13 -0.77 12.63
C LEU A 283 0.60 0.62 13.05
N VAL A 284 -0.22 1.38 13.79
CA VAL A 284 0.13 2.71 14.33
C VAL A 284 1.36 2.63 15.22
N SER A 285 1.36 1.70 16.18
CA SER A 285 2.49 1.50 17.10
C SER A 285 3.80 1.19 16.36
N ASP A 286 3.74 0.38 15.31
CA ASP A 286 4.94 0.05 14.52
C ASP A 286 5.42 1.25 13.70
N ILE A 287 4.52 2.00 13.07
CA ILE A 287 4.82 3.23 12.32
C ILE A 287 5.48 4.28 13.23
N LEU A 288 4.85 4.59 14.37
CA LEU A 288 5.36 5.56 15.34
C LEU A 288 6.74 5.15 15.86
N SER A 289 6.87 3.88 16.26
CA SER A 289 8.14 3.35 16.77
C SER A 289 9.25 3.39 15.72
N PHE A 290 8.95 3.03 14.46
CA PHE A 290 9.96 3.05 13.42
C PHE A 290 10.43 4.46 13.09
N PHE A 291 9.52 5.36 12.77
CA PHE A 291 9.89 6.70 12.32
C PHE A 291 10.39 7.61 13.47
N ASN A 292 9.89 7.44 14.70
CA ASN A 292 10.28 8.30 15.82
C ASN A 292 11.45 7.77 16.63
N LYS A 293 11.62 6.44 16.72
CA LYS A 293 12.69 5.83 17.52
C LYS A 293 13.85 5.34 16.66
N ASP A 294 13.57 4.48 15.67
CA ASP A 294 14.63 3.87 14.86
C ASP A 294 15.30 4.86 13.90
N LEU A 295 14.58 5.92 13.49
CA LEU A 295 15.08 6.96 12.57
C LEU A 295 15.28 8.33 13.23
N LYS A 296 15.35 8.40 14.57
CA LYS A 296 15.48 9.66 15.30
C LYS A 296 16.72 10.47 14.91
N ASN A 297 17.77 9.80 14.46
CA ASN A 297 19.08 10.39 14.13
C ASN A 297 19.36 10.43 12.61
N ILE A 298 18.35 10.31 11.79
CA ILE A 298 18.39 10.43 10.33
C ILE A 298 17.50 11.61 9.88
#